data_12016adec66174352b7a81e3730037e6
#
_entry.id   12016adec66174352b7a81e3730037e6
#
_cell.length_a   1.000
_cell.length_b   1.000
_cell.length_c   1.000
_cell.angle_alpha   90.00
_cell.angle_beta   90.00
_cell.angle_gamma   90.00
#
_symmetry.space_group_name_H-M   'P 1'
#
loop_
_entity.id
_entity.type
_entity.pdbx_description
1 polymer ?
#
loop_
_entity_poly.entity_id
_entity_poly.type
_entity_poly.pdbx_seq_one_letter_code
_entity_poly.pdbx_strand_id
1 'polypeptide(L)'
;MKQTRALAFISAVVLLAGSAAAPVAAADSVESLKTVNTSDNLGGVAQVSPRINRWVTYKGYKYWFNSKGKMVKDAIIGINGKIYCFDARGRLMTSRFIRKGSIVYFADRRGQFLTGWQKINKKQFYFSKRGRALPGIQTIGKKQYYFSYRGEMLTGWQIIDGKKYYFSPKTG
;
A
#
# COMPACT_ATOMS: atom_id res chain seq x y z
N MET A 1 6.51 38.49 54.72
CA MET A 1 5.79 37.73 55.78
C MET A 1 5.02 36.58 55.15
N LYS A 2 5.22 35.42 55.75
CA LYS A 2 4.48 34.17 55.66
C LYS A 2 4.74 33.27 54.46
N GLN A 3 5.58 32.31 54.78
CA GLN A 3 5.68 30.98 54.23
C GLN A 3 4.39 30.14 54.44
N THR A 4 4.15 29.15 53.62
CA THR A 4 3.61 27.84 54.03
C THR A 4 3.70 26.94 52.82
N ARG A 5 4.65 26.02 52.78
CA ARG A 5 4.65 24.59 53.20
C ARG A 5 3.99 23.66 52.19
N ALA A 6 4.85 22.79 51.71
CA ALA A 6 4.61 21.53 51.01
C ALA A 6 3.68 20.60 51.76
N LEU A 7 2.93 19.81 51.05
CA LEU A 7 2.45 18.50 51.51
C LEU A 7 2.51 17.50 50.36
N ALA A 8 3.44 16.60 50.50
CA ALA A 8 3.51 15.36 49.77
C ALA A 8 2.38 14.43 50.24
N PHE A 9 1.66 13.85 49.31
CA PHE A 9 0.89 12.65 49.55
C PHE A 9 1.43 11.49 48.70
N ILE A 10 2.10 10.62 49.42
CA ILE A 10 2.37 9.26 49.02
C ILE A 10 1.07 8.51 49.27
N SER A 11 0.54 7.84 48.28
CA SER A 11 -0.46 6.77 48.51
C SER A 11 -0.37 5.75 47.42
N ALA A 12 0.21 4.67 47.79
CA ALA A 12 -0.29 3.29 47.78
C ALA A 12 -0.55 2.69 46.39
N VAL A 13 0.38 1.83 46.07
CA VAL A 13 0.30 0.71 45.13
C VAL A 13 -0.90 -0.15 45.50
N VAL A 14 -1.80 -0.36 44.57
CA VAL A 14 -2.68 -1.53 44.53
C VAL A 14 -2.30 -2.34 43.29
N LEU A 15 -1.61 -3.44 43.54
CA LEU A 15 -1.48 -4.53 42.58
C LEU A 15 -2.87 -5.15 42.41
N LEU A 16 -3.41 -5.05 41.21
CA LEU A 16 -4.42 -5.98 40.70
C LEU A 16 -3.83 -6.73 39.53
N ALA A 17 -3.44 -7.95 39.79
CA ALA A 17 -3.14 -8.95 38.79
C ALA A 17 -4.41 -9.23 38.00
N GLY A 18 -4.45 -8.70 36.79
CA GLY A 18 -5.42 -9.01 35.76
C GLY A 18 -4.66 -9.44 34.53
N SER A 19 -4.58 -10.74 34.34
CA SER A 19 -4.07 -11.39 33.14
C SER A 19 -4.89 -10.95 31.94
N ALA A 20 -4.43 -9.92 31.21
CA ALA A 20 -4.85 -9.64 29.86
C ALA A 20 -3.68 -10.04 28.95
N ALA A 21 -3.85 -11.17 28.30
CA ALA A 21 -2.95 -11.61 27.24
C ALA A 21 -2.81 -10.50 26.20
N ALA A 22 -1.66 -9.87 26.17
CA ALA A 22 -1.26 -8.98 25.09
C ALA A 22 -1.29 -9.76 23.77
N PRO A 23 -1.76 -9.19 22.67
CA PRO A 23 -1.58 -9.81 21.37
C PRO A 23 -0.11 -9.65 20.98
N VAL A 24 0.67 -10.64 21.36
CA VAL A 24 2.07 -10.78 21.03
C VAL A 24 2.19 -11.05 19.53
N ALA A 25 2.95 -10.17 18.86
CA ALA A 25 3.91 -10.56 17.86
C ALA A 25 3.44 -11.01 16.47
N ALA A 26 2.76 -10.10 15.75
CA ALA A 26 2.85 -10.17 14.29
C ALA A 26 4.02 -9.33 13.70
N ALA A 27 4.66 -8.50 14.54
CA ALA A 27 5.78 -7.65 14.12
C ALA A 27 7.14 -8.39 14.15
N ASP A 28 7.33 -9.31 15.07
CA ASP A 28 8.61 -10.00 15.27
C ASP A 28 9.00 -10.94 14.13
N SER A 29 8.04 -11.52 13.45
CA SER A 29 8.33 -12.58 12.50
C SER A 29 8.89 -12.11 11.15
N VAL A 30 8.69 -10.85 10.78
CA VAL A 30 9.23 -10.31 9.51
C VAL A 30 10.59 -9.65 9.73
N GLU A 31 10.85 -9.10 10.92
CA GLU A 31 12.18 -8.65 11.34
C GLU A 31 13.13 -9.84 11.55
N SER A 32 12.65 -10.97 12.03
CA SER A 32 13.40 -12.24 12.09
C SER A 32 13.90 -12.70 10.72
N LEU A 33 13.24 -12.29 9.62
CA LEU A 33 13.76 -12.54 8.28
C LEU A 33 15.07 -11.76 7.98
N LYS A 34 15.40 -10.74 8.79
CA LYS A 34 16.70 -10.04 8.72
C LYS A 34 17.81 -10.79 9.41
N THR A 35 17.50 -11.60 10.42
CA THR A 35 18.46 -12.14 11.40
C THR A 35 18.80 -13.62 11.19
N VAL A 36 18.21 -14.31 10.22
CA VAL A 36 18.62 -15.69 9.89
C VAL A 36 19.92 -15.65 9.08
N ASN A 37 20.94 -15.02 9.67
CA ASN A 37 22.29 -14.99 9.11
C ASN A 37 23.36 -15.39 10.10
N THR A 38 23.01 -15.98 11.25
CA THR A 38 24.06 -16.43 12.18
C THR A 38 23.67 -17.76 12.81
N SER A 39 24.46 -18.77 12.47
CA SER A 39 24.76 -19.96 13.25
C SER A 39 23.59 -20.89 13.61
N ASP A 40 23.12 -21.67 12.62
CA ASP A 40 22.91 -23.09 12.91
C ASP A 40 23.88 -23.88 12.05
N ASN A 41 24.95 -24.28 12.73
CA ASN A 41 26.06 -25.07 12.21
C ASN A 41 25.57 -26.52 12.02
N LEU A 42 25.11 -26.83 10.82
CA LEU A 42 25.08 -28.23 10.33
C LEU A 42 25.68 -28.24 8.93
N GLY A 43 26.88 -28.73 8.87
CA GLY A 43 27.74 -29.12 7.77
C GLY A 43 27.18 -28.96 6.33
N GLY A 44 27.40 -27.80 5.75
CA GLY A 44 27.11 -27.51 4.35
C GLY A 44 27.06 -26.00 4.18
N VAL A 45 28.11 -25.39 3.64
CA VAL A 45 28.19 -23.94 3.42
C VAL A 45 27.23 -23.54 2.32
N ALA A 46 25.94 -23.46 2.64
CA ALA A 46 25.01 -22.68 1.85
C ALA A 46 25.31 -21.21 2.17
N GLN A 47 26.07 -20.54 1.33
CA GLN A 47 26.18 -19.09 1.33
C GLN A 47 24.79 -18.52 1.21
N VAL A 48 24.24 -18.02 2.32
CA VAL A 48 22.95 -17.30 2.31
C VAL A 48 23.21 -15.98 1.62
N SER A 49 22.97 -15.94 0.31
CA SER A 49 23.09 -14.72 -0.47
C SER A 49 22.27 -13.63 0.19
N PRO A 50 22.82 -12.43 0.38
CA PRO A 50 22.09 -11.33 1.01
C PRO A 50 20.75 -11.12 0.30
N ARG A 51 19.68 -10.86 1.06
CA ARG A 51 18.33 -10.62 0.51
C ARG A 51 18.25 -9.23 -0.11
N ILE A 52 19.02 -9.00 -1.19
CA ILE A 52 19.05 -7.75 -1.92
C ILE A 52 18.30 -7.90 -3.26
N ASN A 53 17.58 -6.87 -3.66
CA ASN A 53 16.81 -6.81 -4.91
C ASN A 53 16.01 -8.10 -5.19
N ARG A 54 15.34 -8.63 -4.16
CA ARG A 54 14.61 -9.89 -4.31
C ARG A 54 13.26 -9.92 -3.64
N TRP A 55 12.39 -10.72 -4.21
CA TRP A 55 11.12 -11.10 -3.64
C TRP A 55 11.29 -12.18 -2.58
N VAL A 56 10.57 -12.04 -1.48
CA VAL A 56 10.47 -13.05 -0.42
C VAL A 56 9.00 -13.33 -0.17
N THR A 57 8.63 -14.61 -0.10
CA THR A 57 7.29 -15.03 0.31
C THR A 57 7.38 -15.57 1.73
N TYR A 58 6.54 -15.04 2.63
CA TYR A 58 6.46 -15.49 4.00
C TYR A 58 5.02 -15.45 4.50
N LYS A 59 4.55 -16.54 5.10
CA LYS A 59 3.16 -16.69 5.58
C LYS A 59 2.11 -16.24 4.56
N GLY A 60 2.27 -16.61 3.28
CA GLY A 60 1.34 -16.28 2.19
C GLY A 60 1.43 -14.86 1.65
N TYR A 61 2.27 -14.00 2.20
CA TYR A 61 2.48 -12.63 1.73
C TYR A 61 3.79 -12.48 0.99
N LYS A 62 3.83 -11.58 -0.02
CA LYS A 62 5.06 -11.22 -0.74
C LYS A 62 5.63 -9.93 -0.21
N TYR A 63 6.95 -9.89 -0.08
CA TYR A 63 7.76 -8.77 0.39
C TYR A 63 8.87 -8.49 -0.60
N TRP A 64 9.36 -7.26 -0.63
CA TRP A 64 10.52 -6.88 -1.44
C TRP A 64 11.62 -6.34 -0.56
N PHE A 65 12.83 -6.84 -0.77
CA PHE A 65 14.04 -6.33 -0.15
C PHE A 65 14.86 -5.58 -1.20
N ASN A 66 15.18 -4.32 -0.92
CA ASN A 66 15.90 -3.43 -1.83
C ASN A 66 17.41 -3.78 -1.93
N SER A 67 18.15 -2.98 -2.70
CA SER A 67 19.62 -3.16 -2.88
C SER A 67 20.43 -3.08 -1.59
N LYS A 68 19.89 -2.48 -0.53
CA LYS A 68 20.51 -2.40 0.79
C LYS A 68 20.06 -3.53 1.74
N GLY A 69 19.30 -4.52 1.24
CA GLY A 69 18.73 -5.60 2.06
C GLY A 69 17.62 -5.14 3.00
N LYS A 70 17.10 -3.93 2.86
CA LYS A 70 16.00 -3.43 3.68
C LYS A 70 14.66 -3.79 3.05
N MET A 71 13.72 -4.29 3.87
CA MET A 71 12.35 -4.53 3.45
C MET A 71 11.63 -3.22 3.14
N VAL A 72 10.98 -3.16 1.96
CA VAL A 72 10.19 -1.99 1.54
C VAL A 72 8.83 -2.02 2.26
N LYS A 73 8.48 -0.90 2.91
CA LYS A 73 7.25 -0.69 3.65
C LYS A 73 6.60 0.63 3.24
N ASP A 74 5.27 0.71 3.32
CA ASP A 74 4.44 1.90 3.05
C ASP A 74 4.89 2.72 1.83
N ALA A 75 5.21 2.05 0.74
CA ALA A 75 5.82 2.68 -0.41
C ALA A 75 5.25 2.16 -1.74
N ILE A 76 5.29 3.04 -2.74
CA ILE A 76 5.09 2.71 -4.15
C ILE A 76 6.46 2.75 -4.82
N ILE A 77 6.89 1.64 -5.41
CA ILE A 77 8.19 1.54 -6.07
C ILE A 77 8.11 0.85 -7.43
N GLY A 78 9.08 1.15 -8.27
CA GLY A 78 9.34 0.44 -9.52
C GLY A 78 10.28 -0.75 -9.31
N ILE A 79 9.91 -1.91 -9.84
CA ILE A 79 10.74 -3.12 -9.86
C ILE A 79 10.66 -3.69 -11.27
N ASN A 80 11.79 -3.77 -11.97
CA ASN A 80 11.88 -4.32 -13.33
C ASN A 80 10.80 -3.73 -14.28
N GLY A 81 10.67 -2.40 -14.29
CA GLY A 81 9.73 -1.67 -15.16
C GLY A 81 8.25 -1.78 -14.76
N LYS A 82 7.91 -2.46 -13.68
CA LYS A 82 6.56 -2.56 -13.11
C LYS A 82 6.45 -1.78 -11.82
N ILE A 83 5.25 -1.28 -11.50
CA ILE A 83 5.02 -0.48 -10.30
C ILE A 83 4.22 -1.32 -9.30
N TYR A 84 4.67 -1.31 -8.06
CA TYR A 84 4.11 -2.07 -6.95
C TYR A 84 3.88 -1.18 -5.73
N CYS A 85 2.94 -1.57 -4.86
CA CYS A 85 2.70 -0.91 -3.59
C CYS A 85 2.79 -1.91 -2.44
N PHE A 86 3.45 -1.48 -1.37
CA PHE A 86 3.59 -2.24 -0.13
C PHE A 86 2.91 -1.51 1.01
N ASP A 87 2.22 -2.26 1.87
CA ASP A 87 1.58 -1.71 3.06
C ASP A 87 2.61 -1.36 4.17
N ALA A 88 2.14 -0.82 5.29
CA ALA A 88 2.99 -0.45 6.43
C ALA A 88 3.73 -1.65 7.05
N ARG A 89 3.22 -2.88 6.84
CA ARG A 89 3.87 -4.13 7.26
C ARG A 89 4.82 -4.70 6.19
N GLY A 90 4.97 -4.01 5.05
CA GLY A 90 5.79 -4.45 3.92
C GLY A 90 5.15 -5.51 3.04
N ARG A 91 3.87 -5.82 3.20
CA ARG A 91 3.17 -6.82 2.39
C ARG A 91 2.77 -6.20 1.06
N LEU A 92 3.01 -6.92 -0.04
CA LEU A 92 2.57 -6.54 -1.37
C LEU A 92 1.04 -6.41 -1.41
N MET A 93 0.55 -5.26 -1.86
CA MET A 93 -0.88 -5.02 -2.06
C MET A 93 -1.32 -5.57 -3.43
N THR A 94 -2.35 -6.42 -3.45
CA THR A 94 -2.86 -7.08 -4.66
C THR A 94 -4.37 -6.97 -4.78
N SER A 95 -4.91 -7.09 -6.01
CA SER A 95 -6.34 -7.19 -6.32
C SER A 95 -7.20 -6.09 -5.68
N ARG A 96 -6.70 -4.83 -5.65
CA ARG A 96 -7.42 -3.73 -4.99
C ARG A 96 -7.11 -2.35 -5.53
N PHE A 97 -8.04 -1.43 -5.30
CA PHE A 97 -7.75 -0.01 -5.40
C PHE A 97 -6.84 0.44 -4.25
N ILE A 98 -5.90 1.30 -4.58
CA ILE A 98 -4.93 1.88 -3.64
C ILE A 98 -5.03 3.39 -3.77
N ARG A 99 -5.23 4.08 -2.65
CA ARG A 99 -5.24 5.54 -2.60
C ARG A 99 -3.97 6.03 -1.88
N LYS A 100 -3.29 6.97 -2.52
CA LYS A 100 -2.19 7.72 -1.90
C LYS A 100 -2.45 9.22 -2.14
N GLY A 101 -2.85 9.92 -1.09
CA GLY A 101 -3.39 11.29 -1.20
C GLY A 101 -4.64 11.33 -2.09
N SER A 102 -4.64 12.21 -3.08
CA SER A 102 -5.72 12.33 -4.08
C SER A 102 -5.61 11.32 -5.24
N ILE A 103 -4.51 10.58 -5.34
CA ILE A 103 -4.25 9.69 -6.48
C ILE A 103 -4.75 8.28 -6.17
N VAL A 104 -5.42 7.69 -7.17
CA VAL A 104 -5.95 6.33 -7.11
C VAL A 104 -5.20 5.45 -8.12
N TYR A 105 -4.90 4.23 -7.71
CA TYR A 105 -4.27 3.18 -8.49
C TYR A 105 -5.09 1.90 -8.36
N PHE A 106 -4.85 0.93 -9.24
CA PHE A 106 -5.35 -0.43 -9.05
C PHE A 106 -4.20 -1.42 -9.23
N ALA A 107 -3.99 -2.26 -8.19
CA ALA A 107 -3.06 -3.37 -8.25
C ALA A 107 -3.79 -4.64 -8.70
N ASP A 108 -3.25 -5.33 -9.70
CA ASP A 108 -3.75 -6.61 -10.17
C ASP A 108 -3.46 -7.75 -9.17
N ARG A 109 -3.76 -9.00 -9.54
CA ARG A 109 -3.50 -10.20 -8.72
C ARG A 109 -2.00 -10.42 -8.44
N ARG A 110 -1.13 -9.88 -9.28
CA ARG A 110 0.34 -9.96 -9.13
C ARG A 110 0.89 -8.75 -8.38
N GLY A 111 0.04 -7.78 -8.00
CA GLY A 111 0.40 -6.54 -7.34
C GLY A 111 0.91 -5.46 -8.30
N GLN A 112 0.89 -5.69 -9.61
CA GLN A 112 1.32 -4.72 -10.60
C GLN A 112 0.23 -3.66 -10.79
N PHE A 113 0.62 -2.39 -10.88
CA PHE A 113 -0.34 -1.33 -11.20
C PHE A 113 -0.80 -1.45 -12.64
N LEU A 114 -2.11 -1.40 -12.83
CA LEU A 114 -2.73 -1.40 -14.14
C LEU A 114 -2.48 -0.07 -14.84
N THR A 115 -2.38 -0.11 -16.17
CA THR A 115 -2.21 1.06 -17.06
C THR A 115 -3.16 0.96 -18.24
N GLY A 116 -3.44 2.09 -18.90
CA GLY A 116 -4.35 2.14 -20.03
C GLY A 116 -5.81 1.84 -19.65
N TRP A 117 -6.59 1.42 -20.64
CA TRP A 117 -7.98 1.05 -20.45
C TRP A 117 -8.12 -0.26 -19.68
N GLN A 118 -8.99 -0.28 -18.68
CA GLN A 118 -9.24 -1.43 -17.82
C GLN A 118 -10.72 -1.58 -17.51
N LYS A 119 -11.22 -2.81 -17.50
CA LYS A 119 -12.56 -3.13 -17.04
C LYS A 119 -12.48 -3.81 -15.68
N ILE A 120 -12.95 -3.13 -14.62
CA ILE A 120 -12.92 -3.61 -13.25
C ILE A 120 -14.35 -3.60 -12.71
N ASN A 121 -14.86 -4.74 -12.27
CA ASN A 121 -16.24 -4.88 -11.76
C ASN A 121 -17.31 -4.29 -12.72
N LYS A 122 -17.23 -4.64 -14.01
CA LYS A 122 -18.12 -4.18 -15.09
C LYS A 122 -18.01 -2.69 -15.44
N LYS A 123 -17.16 -1.90 -14.77
CA LYS A 123 -16.93 -0.48 -15.01
C LYS A 123 -15.64 -0.24 -15.76
N GLN A 124 -15.60 0.80 -16.59
CA GLN A 124 -14.42 1.18 -17.35
C GLN A 124 -13.57 2.20 -16.57
N PHE A 125 -12.26 2.02 -16.62
CA PHE A 125 -11.26 2.89 -16.02
C PHE A 125 -10.17 3.19 -17.04
N TYR A 126 -9.50 4.32 -16.85
CA TYR A 126 -8.28 4.62 -17.57
C TYR A 126 -7.16 5.03 -16.61
N PHE A 127 -6.05 4.32 -16.70
CA PHE A 127 -4.87 4.61 -15.90
C PHE A 127 -3.75 5.13 -16.79
N SER A 128 -3.07 6.18 -16.35
CA SER A 128 -1.89 6.71 -17.05
C SER A 128 -0.78 5.66 -17.17
N LYS A 129 0.26 5.96 -17.94
CA LYS A 129 1.48 5.11 -18.04
C LYS A 129 2.14 4.84 -16.68
N ARG A 130 1.90 5.71 -15.67
CA ARG A 130 2.37 5.54 -14.30
C ARG A 130 1.33 4.87 -13.38
N GLY A 131 0.27 4.29 -13.92
CA GLY A 131 -0.80 3.60 -13.19
C GLY A 131 -1.75 4.51 -12.41
N ARG A 132 -1.72 5.83 -12.62
CA ARG A 132 -2.61 6.79 -11.95
C ARG A 132 -3.96 6.83 -12.63
N ALA A 133 -5.05 6.67 -11.90
CA ALA A 133 -6.39 6.99 -12.38
C ALA A 133 -6.47 8.49 -12.70
N LEU A 134 -7.08 8.83 -13.80
CA LEU A 134 -7.19 10.21 -14.29
C LEU A 134 -8.63 10.69 -14.11
N PRO A 135 -8.93 11.59 -13.15
CA PRO A 135 -10.26 12.16 -12.98
C PRO A 135 -10.53 13.32 -13.95
N GLY A 136 -11.81 13.69 -14.08
CA GLY A 136 -12.24 14.82 -14.89
C GLY A 136 -12.29 14.49 -16.38
N ILE A 137 -12.35 15.51 -17.21
CA ILE A 137 -12.33 15.37 -18.68
C ILE A 137 -10.91 15.03 -19.11
N GLN A 138 -10.75 13.94 -19.85
CA GLN A 138 -9.47 13.46 -20.38
C GLN A 138 -9.56 13.24 -21.89
N THR A 139 -8.58 13.73 -22.62
CA THR A 139 -8.42 13.41 -24.05
C THR A 139 -7.53 12.18 -24.20
N ILE A 140 -8.11 11.08 -24.69
CA ILE A 140 -7.42 9.82 -24.90
C ILE A 140 -7.51 9.48 -26.39
N GLY A 141 -6.37 9.54 -27.07
CA GLY A 141 -6.36 9.53 -28.53
C GLY A 141 -7.02 10.80 -29.09
N LYS A 142 -8.05 10.64 -29.95
CA LYS A 142 -8.80 11.74 -30.55
C LYS A 142 -10.16 12.01 -29.87
N LYS A 143 -10.44 11.36 -28.75
CA LYS A 143 -11.73 11.41 -28.07
C LYS A 143 -11.62 11.95 -26.65
N GLN A 144 -12.68 12.59 -26.19
CA GLN A 144 -12.81 13.07 -24.83
C GLN A 144 -13.67 12.11 -24.01
N TYR A 145 -13.23 11.84 -22.79
CA TYR A 145 -13.91 11.00 -21.82
C TYR A 145 -14.02 11.74 -20.49
N TYR A 146 -15.05 11.42 -19.73
CA TYR A 146 -15.20 11.97 -18.39
C TYR A 146 -15.05 10.87 -17.34
N PHE A 147 -14.22 11.13 -16.34
CA PHE A 147 -13.95 10.18 -15.26
C PHE A 147 -14.30 10.77 -13.91
N SER A 148 -14.90 9.95 -13.05
CA SER A 148 -15.09 10.29 -11.64
C SER A 148 -13.75 10.52 -10.94
N TYR A 149 -13.80 11.08 -9.73
CA TYR A 149 -12.58 11.23 -8.89
C TYR A 149 -11.87 9.90 -8.58
N ARG A 150 -12.57 8.76 -8.75
CA ARG A 150 -11.99 7.41 -8.61
C ARG A 150 -11.41 6.86 -9.92
N GLY A 151 -11.52 7.62 -11.03
CA GLY A 151 -11.07 7.20 -12.35
C GLY A 151 -12.04 6.27 -13.09
N GLU A 152 -13.30 6.13 -12.62
CA GLU A 152 -14.35 5.42 -13.32
C GLU A 152 -14.89 6.25 -14.46
N MET A 153 -14.97 5.71 -15.68
CA MET A 153 -15.57 6.39 -16.83
C MET A 153 -17.06 6.62 -16.60
N LEU A 154 -17.48 7.86 -16.72
CA LEU A 154 -18.87 8.28 -16.61
C LEU A 154 -19.42 8.58 -18.01
N THR A 155 -20.66 8.14 -18.27
CA THR A 155 -21.35 8.31 -19.55
C THR A 155 -22.73 8.92 -19.33
N GLY A 156 -23.41 9.29 -20.43
CA GLY A 156 -24.69 10.00 -20.38
C GLY A 156 -24.47 11.49 -20.05
N TRP A 157 -25.54 12.12 -19.58
CA TRP A 157 -25.51 13.53 -19.21
C TRP A 157 -24.73 13.77 -17.92
N GLN A 158 -23.82 14.72 -17.97
CA GLN A 158 -23.00 15.16 -16.84
C GLN A 158 -23.08 16.69 -16.73
N ILE A 159 -23.07 17.21 -15.50
CA ILE A 159 -22.95 18.64 -15.24
C ILE A 159 -21.54 18.87 -14.72
N ILE A 160 -20.77 19.68 -15.44
CA ILE A 160 -19.37 19.98 -15.12
C ILE A 160 -19.23 21.50 -15.15
N ASP A 161 -18.86 22.09 -14.02
CA ASP A 161 -18.73 23.54 -13.87
C ASP A 161 -19.99 24.31 -14.37
N GLY A 162 -21.19 23.80 -14.01
CA GLY A 162 -22.48 24.39 -14.37
C GLY A 162 -22.92 24.18 -15.84
N LYS A 163 -22.11 23.52 -16.67
CA LYS A 163 -22.43 23.22 -18.06
C LYS A 163 -22.82 21.75 -18.23
N LYS A 164 -23.78 21.50 -19.14
CA LYS A 164 -24.23 20.15 -19.49
C LYS A 164 -23.37 19.56 -20.61
N TYR A 165 -22.89 18.36 -20.41
CA TYR A 165 -22.13 17.55 -21.39
C TYR A 165 -22.78 16.18 -21.51
N TYR A 166 -22.72 15.62 -22.72
CA TYR A 166 -23.15 14.25 -22.96
C TYR A 166 -21.96 13.40 -23.41
N PHE A 167 -21.67 12.34 -22.64
CA PHE A 167 -20.64 11.36 -22.98
C PHE A 167 -21.29 10.08 -23.47
N SER A 168 -20.98 9.67 -24.67
CA SER A 168 -21.57 8.49 -25.31
C SER A 168 -21.20 7.20 -24.55
N PRO A 169 -22.16 6.29 -24.28
CA PRO A 169 -21.84 4.99 -23.67
C PRO A 169 -20.94 4.10 -24.52
N LYS A 170 -20.92 4.31 -25.85
CA LYS A 170 -20.15 3.50 -26.80
C LYS A 170 -18.77 4.09 -27.09
N THR A 171 -18.63 5.40 -27.02
CA THR A 171 -17.44 6.09 -27.52
C THR A 171 -16.82 7.09 -26.55
N GLY A 172 -17.46 7.35 -25.41
CA GLY A 172 -17.08 8.41 -24.47
C GLY A 172 -17.66 9.75 -24.83
#